data_d8f44e5eec675729bcf477789b626d8c
#
_entry.id   d8f44e5eec675729bcf477789b626d8c
#
_cell.length_a   1.000
_cell.length_b   1.000
_cell.length_c   1.000
_cell.angle_alpha   90.00
_cell.angle_beta   90.00
_cell.angle_gamma   90.00
#
_symmetry.space_group_name_H-M   'P 1'
#
loop_
_entity.id
_entity.type
_entity.pdbx_description
1 polymer ?
#
loop_
_entity_poly.entity_id
_entity_poly.type
_entity_poly.pdbx_seq_one_letter_code
_entity_poly.pdbx_strand_id
1 'polypeptide(L)'
;PRQYAAAVLPHGTTAIVADPHEIGNVLGETGIDYILDATKKLPLDVYIMMSSCVPATPFDESGATIDHKMIAKYLKNERVLGLAELMNFPGVIHTDHEVMKKIQVTMKEGKMIDGHAPGLTGKALNAYVTAGIGSDHECTTAEEALAKLRLGQWIMIREGTAGKNLANLLPLLDAPYYSRCLLVTDDRHPGELARDGHIDYIIRKAIRLGANPAYAYRAASYNAAVYFNLGSRGAVCPGYQADFVVLDDVQEVSVHSVYKCGKLISTEGKLEKNTAKLLNKQDHELMEKYGHKLTNSVKTGKIRLEDIALKKKAEKIIGLVDGELLTTDEGETAQIDVSRDILKLCVVERHHHTGHVGVAFVKGYGLRKGAVATSIAHDSHNIIVAGTNDDDILYAIHRLHKLQGGMVVVKDGKVVEELALPIAGLMCDMQVEEAQ
;
A
#
# COMPACT_ATOMS: atom_id res chain seq x y z
N PRO A 1 -7.77 2.90 -10.83
CA PRO A 1 -8.76 2.01 -10.16
C PRO A 1 -9.43 1.02 -11.09
N ARG A 2 -9.74 1.37 -12.37
CA ARG A 2 -10.40 0.47 -13.33
C ARG A 2 -9.54 -0.74 -13.69
N GLN A 3 -8.27 -0.53 -13.97
CA GLN A 3 -7.32 -1.60 -14.29
C GLN A 3 -7.10 -2.53 -13.09
N TYR A 4 -7.03 -1.98 -11.89
CA TYR A 4 -7.00 -2.79 -10.68
C TYR A 4 -8.26 -3.67 -10.55
N ALA A 5 -9.46 -3.09 -10.76
CA ALA A 5 -10.69 -3.87 -10.74
C ALA A 5 -10.70 -4.97 -11.83
N ALA A 6 -10.19 -4.65 -13.04
CA ALA A 6 -10.06 -5.64 -14.11
C ALA A 6 -9.12 -6.80 -13.73
N ALA A 7 -8.05 -6.51 -13.00
CA ALA A 7 -7.09 -7.51 -12.56
C ALA A 7 -7.64 -8.41 -11.43
N VAL A 8 -8.38 -7.86 -10.45
CA VAL A 8 -8.76 -8.65 -9.26
C VAL A 8 -10.12 -9.34 -9.33
N LEU A 9 -11.05 -8.81 -10.15
CA LEU A 9 -12.39 -9.41 -10.30
C LEU A 9 -12.36 -10.86 -10.82
N PRO A 10 -11.54 -11.22 -11.83
CA PRO A 10 -11.44 -12.60 -12.29
C PRO A 10 -10.92 -13.58 -11.23
N HIS A 11 -10.22 -13.08 -10.23
CA HIS A 11 -9.70 -13.83 -9.10
C HIS A 11 -10.67 -13.94 -7.91
N GLY A 12 -11.93 -13.50 -8.08
CA GLY A 12 -12.98 -13.64 -7.08
C GLY A 12 -13.09 -12.52 -6.05
N THR A 13 -12.28 -11.47 -6.15
CA THR A 13 -12.38 -10.32 -5.25
C THR A 13 -13.48 -9.39 -5.73
N THR A 14 -14.56 -9.26 -4.96
CA THR A 14 -15.75 -8.45 -5.29
C THR A 14 -15.90 -7.21 -4.42
N ALA A 15 -15.13 -7.09 -3.35
CA ALA A 15 -15.06 -5.93 -2.47
C ALA A 15 -13.65 -5.79 -1.88
N ILE A 16 -13.21 -4.56 -1.68
CA ILE A 16 -11.95 -4.24 -1.01
C ILE A 16 -12.14 -3.12 0.01
N VAL A 17 -11.26 -3.11 1.01
CA VAL A 17 -11.06 -1.98 1.91
C VAL A 17 -9.63 -1.49 1.70
N ALA A 18 -9.47 -0.23 1.33
CA ALA A 18 -8.20 0.36 0.97
C ALA A 18 -7.87 1.56 1.85
N ASP A 19 -6.58 1.77 2.12
CA ASP A 19 -6.06 3.04 2.64
C ASP A 19 -5.37 3.78 1.48
N PRO A 20 -5.92 4.89 0.98
CA PRO A 20 -5.30 5.67 -0.08
C PRO A 20 -4.28 6.68 0.46
N HIS A 21 -3.42 6.30 1.41
CA HIS A 21 -2.46 7.23 2.02
C HIS A 21 -1.39 7.71 1.02
N GLU A 22 -1.04 6.91 0.01
CA GLU A 22 -0.07 7.29 -1.01
C GLU A 22 -0.52 8.54 -1.78
N ILE A 23 -1.72 8.48 -2.36
CA ILE A 23 -2.26 9.65 -3.05
C ILE A 23 -2.66 10.75 -2.07
N GLY A 24 -3.00 10.39 -0.83
CA GLY A 24 -3.22 11.29 0.29
C GLY A 24 -1.97 12.11 0.62
N ASN A 25 -0.80 11.47 0.67
CA ASN A 25 0.50 12.14 0.87
C ASN A 25 0.82 13.13 -0.25
N VAL A 26 0.47 12.83 -1.50
CA VAL A 26 0.80 13.68 -2.64
C VAL A 26 -0.20 14.81 -2.83
N LEU A 27 -1.51 14.53 -2.76
CA LEU A 27 -2.59 15.44 -3.18
C LEU A 27 -3.62 15.75 -2.09
N GLY A 28 -3.45 15.20 -0.89
CA GLY A 28 -4.34 15.42 0.24
C GLY A 28 -5.80 15.11 -0.09
N GLU A 29 -6.68 16.04 0.25
CA GLU A 29 -8.12 15.94 0.01
C GLU A 29 -8.47 15.65 -1.46
N THR A 30 -7.76 16.27 -2.40
CA THR A 30 -8.00 16.03 -3.84
C THR A 30 -7.75 14.57 -4.23
N GLY A 31 -6.73 13.95 -3.66
CA GLY A 31 -6.41 12.54 -3.88
C GLY A 31 -7.49 11.60 -3.33
N ILE A 32 -7.95 11.85 -2.13
CA ILE A 32 -9.03 11.08 -1.49
C ILE A 32 -10.34 11.21 -2.28
N ASP A 33 -10.71 12.44 -2.67
CA ASP A 33 -11.92 12.69 -3.49
C ASP A 33 -11.84 11.97 -4.84
N TYR A 34 -10.65 11.99 -5.48
CA TYR A 34 -10.43 11.27 -6.73
C TYR A 34 -10.65 9.78 -6.57
N ILE A 35 -10.09 9.14 -5.55
CA ILE A 35 -10.28 7.70 -5.31
C ILE A 35 -11.77 7.38 -5.04
N LEU A 36 -12.44 8.18 -4.22
CA LEU A 36 -13.88 8.01 -3.94
C LEU A 36 -14.72 8.11 -5.22
N ASP A 37 -14.47 9.10 -6.06
CA ASP A 37 -15.23 9.28 -7.30
C ASP A 37 -14.88 8.23 -8.36
N ALA A 38 -13.60 7.92 -8.54
CA ALA A 38 -13.12 6.98 -9.55
C ALA A 38 -13.57 5.54 -9.29
N THR A 39 -13.88 5.22 -8.03
CA THR A 39 -14.32 3.88 -7.62
C THR A 39 -15.84 3.72 -7.50
N LYS A 40 -16.60 4.82 -7.56
CA LYS A 40 -18.05 4.83 -7.29
C LYS A 40 -18.87 3.96 -8.22
N LYS A 41 -18.47 3.85 -9.49
CA LYS A 41 -19.24 3.14 -10.54
C LYS A 41 -18.57 1.83 -10.99
N LEU A 42 -17.61 1.31 -10.23
CA LEU A 42 -16.95 0.06 -10.55
C LEU A 42 -17.84 -1.16 -10.21
N PRO A 43 -17.67 -2.28 -10.91
CA PRO A 43 -18.26 -3.55 -10.50
C PRO A 43 -17.51 -4.22 -9.33
N LEU A 44 -16.62 -3.50 -8.69
CA LEU A 44 -15.88 -3.81 -7.47
C LEU A 44 -16.31 -2.80 -6.41
N ASP A 45 -16.77 -3.26 -5.25
CA ASP A 45 -17.05 -2.35 -4.16
C ASP A 45 -15.74 -1.93 -3.51
N VAL A 46 -15.54 -0.62 -3.42
CA VAL A 46 -14.34 -0.04 -2.81
C VAL A 46 -14.76 0.78 -1.60
N TYR A 47 -14.35 0.32 -0.45
CA TYR A 47 -14.42 1.05 0.82
C TYR A 47 -13.06 1.65 1.12
N ILE A 48 -13.03 2.71 1.93
CA ILE A 48 -11.81 3.42 2.28
C ILE A 48 -11.69 3.51 3.79
N MET A 49 -10.47 3.41 4.28
CA MET A 49 -10.05 3.88 5.59
C MET A 49 -9.37 5.24 5.41
N MET A 50 -9.65 6.21 6.27
CA MET A 50 -8.98 7.52 6.21
C MET A 50 -7.58 7.45 6.77
N SER A 51 -6.63 7.90 5.99
CA SER A 51 -5.21 7.87 6.35
C SER A 51 -4.93 8.57 7.67
N SER A 52 -4.33 7.87 8.60
CA SER A 52 -4.05 8.37 9.95
C SER A 52 -2.77 9.21 10.02
N CYS A 53 -1.78 8.88 9.17
CA CYS A 53 -0.42 9.38 9.23
C CYS A 53 0.01 10.01 7.90
N VAL A 54 -0.47 11.20 7.62
CA VAL A 54 -0.04 12.06 6.50
C VAL A 54 0.29 13.45 7.04
N PRO A 55 1.59 13.84 7.10
CA PRO A 55 2.77 13.00 6.86
C PRO A 55 2.93 11.86 7.86
N ALA A 56 3.75 10.84 7.52
CA ALA A 56 4.00 9.69 8.38
C ALA A 56 4.75 10.08 9.66
N THR A 57 5.74 10.97 9.53
CA THR A 57 6.51 11.54 10.64
C THR A 57 6.61 13.06 10.53
N PRO A 58 6.97 13.77 11.62
CA PRO A 58 7.20 15.22 11.56
C PRO A 58 8.46 15.61 10.77
N PHE A 59 9.28 14.65 10.35
CA PHE A 59 10.49 14.87 9.55
C PHE A 59 10.24 14.73 8.05
N ASP A 60 9.08 14.19 7.66
CA ASP A 60 8.72 13.96 6.26
C ASP A 60 8.20 15.25 5.61
N GLU A 61 8.67 15.48 4.39
CA GLU A 61 8.12 16.51 3.50
C GLU A 61 7.11 15.86 2.57
N SER A 62 5.83 15.87 2.96
CA SER A 62 4.74 15.34 2.15
C SER A 62 3.97 16.47 1.44
N GLY A 63 3.23 16.14 0.38
CA GLY A 63 2.44 17.10 -0.39
C GLY A 63 1.22 17.65 0.35
N ALA A 64 0.82 17.03 1.45
CA ALA A 64 -0.35 17.43 2.24
C ALA A 64 -0.23 17.02 3.71
N THR A 65 -1.17 17.55 4.52
CA THR A 65 -1.39 17.11 5.91
C THR A 65 -2.86 16.71 6.05
N ILE A 66 -3.10 15.51 6.58
CA ILE A 66 -4.45 15.03 6.91
C ILE A 66 -4.64 15.15 8.42
N ASP A 67 -5.36 16.17 8.86
CA ASP A 67 -5.66 16.45 10.26
C ASP A 67 -6.98 15.78 10.71
N HIS A 68 -7.27 15.85 12.02
CA HIS A 68 -8.50 15.32 12.60
C HIS A 68 -9.77 15.97 12.04
N LYS A 69 -9.73 17.21 11.53
CA LYS A 69 -10.90 17.89 10.95
C LYS A 69 -11.24 17.32 9.59
N MET A 70 -10.21 17.06 8.77
CA MET A 70 -10.37 16.40 7.49
C MET A 70 -10.91 14.98 7.69
N ILE A 71 -10.34 14.20 8.62
CA ILE A 71 -10.83 12.88 8.98
C ILE A 71 -12.32 12.93 9.36
N ALA A 72 -12.70 13.81 10.30
CA ALA A 72 -14.09 13.96 10.74
C ALA A 72 -15.07 14.31 9.60
N LYS A 73 -14.61 15.04 8.58
CA LYS A 73 -15.39 15.34 7.37
C LYS A 73 -15.69 14.08 6.58
N TYR A 74 -14.66 13.27 6.32
CA TYR A 74 -14.79 12.07 5.47
C TYR A 74 -15.46 10.90 6.17
N LEU A 75 -15.34 10.77 7.50
CA LEU A 75 -16.03 9.72 8.27
C LEU A 75 -17.55 9.74 8.12
N LYS A 76 -18.16 10.84 7.64
CA LYS A 76 -19.58 10.93 7.31
C LYS A 76 -19.97 10.22 6.01
N ASN A 77 -18.99 9.86 5.17
CA ASN A 77 -19.23 9.11 3.95
C ASN A 77 -19.43 7.63 4.30
N GLU A 78 -20.49 7.01 3.75
CA GLU A 78 -20.83 5.59 4.01
C GLU A 78 -19.74 4.62 3.53
N ARG A 79 -18.96 4.98 2.50
CA ARG A 79 -17.85 4.16 2.01
C ARG A 79 -16.54 4.36 2.80
N VAL A 80 -16.50 5.28 3.75
CA VAL A 80 -15.37 5.47 4.65
C VAL A 80 -15.65 4.74 5.96
N LEU A 81 -14.94 3.64 6.20
CA LEU A 81 -15.27 2.72 7.29
C LEU A 81 -14.59 3.11 8.61
N GLY A 82 -13.48 3.83 8.57
CA GLY A 82 -12.75 4.18 9.77
C GLY A 82 -11.46 4.95 9.51
N LEU A 83 -10.59 4.89 10.50
CA LEU A 83 -9.22 5.41 10.46
C LEU A 83 -8.27 4.30 10.08
N ALA A 84 -7.47 4.52 9.05
CA ALA A 84 -6.49 3.56 8.55
C ALA A 84 -5.32 3.35 9.52
N GLU A 85 -4.46 2.45 9.18
CA GLU A 85 -3.29 2.03 9.93
C GLU A 85 -2.64 3.16 10.76
N LEU A 86 -2.70 3.03 12.07
CA LEU A 86 -2.19 4.06 12.98
C LEU A 86 -0.70 3.83 13.25
N MET A 87 0.14 4.21 12.27
CA MET A 87 1.59 4.02 12.28
C MET A 87 2.28 4.80 13.40
N ASN A 88 1.77 5.97 13.78
CA ASN A 88 2.34 6.77 14.85
C ASN A 88 1.98 6.21 16.24
N PHE A 89 2.34 4.93 16.50
CA PHE A 89 2.15 4.32 17.81
C PHE A 89 2.93 5.05 18.93
N PRO A 90 4.11 5.66 18.71
CA PRO A 90 4.75 6.50 19.72
C PRO A 90 3.85 7.68 20.13
N GLY A 91 3.20 8.32 19.16
CA GLY A 91 2.23 9.40 19.44
C GLY A 91 1.04 8.94 20.27
N VAL A 92 0.54 7.71 20.06
CA VAL A 92 -0.50 7.12 20.93
C VAL A 92 0.00 6.91 22.34
N ILE A 93 1.18 6.28 22.50
CA ILE A 93 1.77 5.95 23.81
C ILE A 93 2.07 7.22 24.62
N HIS A 94 2.57 8.27 23.94
CA HIS A 94 2.91 9.54 24.56
C HIS A 94 1.77 10.58 24.51
N THR A 95 0.58 10.17 24.11
CA THR A 95 -0.63 11.00 24.05
C THR A 95 -0.45 12.28 23.24
N ASP A 96 0.15 12.16 22.05
CA ASP A 96 0.25 13.27 21.10
C ASP A 96 -1.15 13.85 20.81
N HIS A 97 -1.25 15.16 20.89
CA HIS A 97 -2.52 15.85 20.83
C HIS A 97 -3.29 15.63 19.52
N GLU A 98 -2.60 15.68 18.38
CA GLU A 98 -3.23 15.51 17.08
C GLU A 98 -3.59 14.04 16.82
N VAL A 99 -2.71 13.11 17.19
CA VAL A 99 -2.97 11.66 17.10
C VAL A 99 -4.21 11.31 17.94
N MET A 100 -4.27 11.77 19.19
CA MET A 100 -5.41 11.51 20.07
C MET A 100 -6.70 12.13 19.54
N LYS A 101 -6.66 13.29 18.89
CA LYS A 101 -7.84 13.89 18.25
C LYS A 101 -8.34 13.08 17.07
N LYS A 102 -7.45 12.53 16.22
CA LYS A 102 -7.83 11.63 15.12
C LYS A 102 -8.57 10.41 15.64
N ILE A 103 -8.06 9.78 16.70
CA ILE A 103 -8.71 8.67 17.40
C ILE A 103 -10.09 9.08 17.91
N GLN A 104 -10.16 10.18 18.65
CA GLN A 104 -11.40 10.66 19.28
C GLN A 104 -12.52 10.96 18.26
N VAL A 105 -12.20 11.61 17.15
CA VAL A 105 -13.22 11.92 16.13
C VAL A 105 -13.71 10.64 15.46
N THR A 106 -12.83 9.64 15.27
CA THR A 106 -13.21 8.34 14.70
C THR A 106 -14.11 7.54 15.65
N MET A 107 -13.74 7.48 16.92
CA MET A 107 -14.56 6.81 17.95
C MET A 107 -15.92 7.48 18.12
N LYS A 108 -16.00 8.82 18.07
CA LYS A 108 -17.24 9.58 18.14
C LYS A 108 -18.24 9.23 17.04
N GLU A 109 -17.74 8.93 15.84
CA GLU A 109 -18.56 8.48 14.71
C GLU A 109 -18.88 6.96 14.79
N GLY A 110 -18.43 6.26 15.84
CA GLY A 110 -18.64 4.81 16.01
C GLY A 110 -17.89 3.97 14.98
N LYS A 111 -16.81 4.49 14.40
CA LYS A 111 -16.04 3.83 13.35
C LYS A 111 -14.77 3.21 13.90
N MET A 112 -14.22 2.25 13.16
CA MET A 112 -13.05 1.48 13.56
C MET A 112 -11.73 2.21 13.33
N ILE A 113 -10.68 1.69 13.96
CA ILE A 113 -9.31 2.19 13.84
C ILE A 113 -8.41 1.00 13.58
N ASP A 114 -7.76 0.98 12.43
CA ASP A 114 -6.76 -0.01 12.09
C ASP A 114 -5.39 0.33 12.69
N GLY A 115 -4.59 -0.69 12.91
CA GLY A 115 -3.29 -0.57 13.53
C GLY A 115 -2.13 -0.95 12.63
N HIS A 116 -0.96 -0.41 13.03
CA HIS A 116 0.35 -0.65 12.46
C HIS A 116 1.37 -0.47 13.58
N ALA A 117 1.79 -1.55 14.20
CA ALA A 117 2.66 -1.48 15.38
C ALA A 117 3.67 -2.65 15.40
N PRO A 118 4.64 -2.65 14.45
CA PRO A 118 5.65 -3.71 14.37
C PRO A 118 6.47 -3.81 15.66
N GLY A 119 6.62 -5.02 16.20
CA GLY A 119 7.42 -5.30 17.38
C GLY A 119 6.89 -4.73 18.71
N LEU A 120 5.71 -4.08 18.71
CA LEU A 120 5.17 -3.46 19.92
C LEU A 120 4.66 -4.52 20.90
N THR A 121 5.12 -4.46 22.16
CA THR A 121 4.81 -5.43 23.19
C THR A 121 4.60 -4.78 24.58
N GLY A 122 4.18 -5.58 25.55
CA GLY A 122 4.12 -5.18 26.96
C GLY A 122 3.20 -3.99 27.25
N LYS A 123 3.65 -3.06 28.11
CA LYS A 123 2.84 -1.90 28.52
C LYS A 123 2.55 -0.94 27.35
N ALA A 124 3.47 -0.80 26.42
CA ALA A 124 3.30 0.03 25.25
C ALA A 124 2.20 -0.50 24.33
N LEU A 125 2.15 -1.82 24.10
CA LEU A 125 1.07 -2.47 23.38
C LEU A 125 -0.27 -2.29 24.10
N ASN A 126 -0.31 -2.44 25.42
CA ASN A 126 -1.55 -2.20 26.19
C ASN A 126 -2.07 -0.76 26.01
N ALA A 127 -1.18 0.24 26.07
CA ALA A 127 -1.57 1.64 25.84
C ALA A 127 -2.16 1.84 24.43
N TYR A 128 -1.50 1.27 23.42
CA TYR A 128 -1.95 1.33 22.03
C TYR A 128 -3.32 0.70 21.83
N VAL A 129 -3.54 -0.52 22.32
CA VAL A 129 -4.84 -1.22 22.21
C VAL A 129 -5.94 -0.51 23.03
N THR A 130 -5.60 0.00 24.22
CA THR A 130 -6.56 0.73 25.08
C THR A 130 -7.05 2.03 24.42
N ALA A 131 -6.27 2.62 23.52
CA ALA A 131 -6.69 3.78 22.73
C ALA A 131 -7.75 3.45 21.66
N GLY A 132 -8.12 2.17 21.48
CA GLY A 132 -9.20 1.72 20.61
C GLY A 132 -8.73 1.16 19.26
N ILE A 133 -7.43 0.90 19.09
CA ILE A 133 -6.89 0.33 17.85
C ILE A 133 -7.20 -1.17 17.78
N GLY A 134 -7.96 -1.58 16.76
CA GLY A 134 -8.61 -2.89 16.67
C GLY A 134 -7.87 -3.98 15.93
N SER A 135 -6.80 -3.66 15.19
CA SER A 135 -6.06 -4.63 14.35
C SER A 135 -4.56 -4.38 14.34
N ASP A 136 -3.84 -5.30 13.71
CA ASP A 136 -2.44 -5.11 13.30
C ASP A 136 -2.12 -6.01 12.09
N HIS A 137 -1.32 -5.52 11.15
CA HIS A 137 -0.89 -6.24 9.95
C HIS A 137 0.65 -6.37 9.84
N GLU A 138 1.38 -5.82 10.82
CA GLU A 138 2.84 -5.76 10.82
C GLU A 138 3.52 -6.89 11.61
N CYS A 139 2.74 -7.83 12.16
CA CYS A 139 3.31 -8.97 12.88
C CYS A 139 4.20 -9.82 11.98
N THR A 140 5.43 -10.07 12.42
CA THR A 140 6.39 -10.94 11.71
C THR A 140 6.52 -12.33 12.34
N THR A 141 6.10 -12.48 13.61
CA THR A 141 6.15 -13.76 14.33
C THR A 141 4.79 -14.12 14.94
N ALA A 142 4.55 -15.42 15.11
CA ALA A 142 3.33 -15.91 15.75
C ALA A 142 3.21 -15.46 17.21
N GLU A 143 4.31 -15.35 17.95
CA GLU A 143 4.35 -14.91 19.34
C GLU A 143 3.88 -13.46 19.47
N GLU A 144 4.36 -12.56 18.61
CA GLU A 144 3.92 -11.16 18.54
C GLU A 144 2.42 -11.09 18.27
N ALA A 145 1.96 -11.80 17.25
CA ALA A 145 0.56 -11.83 16.86
C ALA A 145 -0.35 -12.39 17.97
N LEU A 146 0.07 -13.45 18.67
CA LEU A 146 -0.64 -14.00 19.84
C LEU A 146 -0.74 -13.00 20.99
N ALA A 147 0.29 -12.20 21.25
CA ALA A 147 0.23 -11.15 22.26
C ALA A 147 -0.86 -10.11 21.93
N LYS A 148 -0.98 -9.71 20.66
CA LYS A 148 -2.00 -8.78 20.15
C LYS A 148 -3.41 -9.39 20.18
N LEU A 149 -3.56 -10.64 19.73
CA LEU A 149 -4.83 -11.40 19.82
C LEU A 149 -5.35 -11.51 21.25
N ARG A 150 -4.47 -11.75 22.24
CA ARG A 150 -4.84 -11.84 23.66
C ARG A 150 -5.40 -10.53 24.22
N LEU A 151 -5.01 -9.41 23.64
CA LEU A 151 -5.56 -8.08 23.97
C LEU A 151 -6.80 -7.72 23.17
N GLY A 152 -7.29 -8.62 22.30
CA GLY A 152 -8.50 -8.44 21.53
C GLY A 152 -8.33 -7.83 20.14
N GLN A 153 -7.11 -7.58 19.68
CA GLN A 153 -6.89 -7.16 18.31
C GLN A 153 -7.18 -8.27 17.29
N TRP A 154 -7.49 -7.88 16.07
CA TRP A 154 -7.51 -8.76 14.90
C TRP A 154 -6.13 -8.77 14.25
N ILE A 155 -5.74 -9.90 13.69
CA ILE A 155 -4.48 -10.04 12.95
C ILE A 155 -4.78 -10.14 11.46
N MET A 156 -4.25 -9.22 10.71
CA MET A 156 -4.29 -9.23 9.26
C MET A 156 -2.99 -9.88 8.77
N ILE A 157 -3.09 -11.13 8.31
CA ILE A 157 -1.95 -11.92 7.82
C ILE A 157 -1.64 -11.45 6.42
N ARG A 158 -0.52 -10.77 6.27
CA ARG A 158 -0.09 -10.12 5.04
C ARG A 158 0.70 -11.05 4.12
N GLU A 159 0.39 -10.98 2.83
CA GLU A 159 1.15 -11.64 1.76
C GLU A 159 1.17 -10.72 0.52
N GLY A 160 1.96 -9.67 0.60
CA GLY A 160 2.17 -8.67 -0.44
C GLY A 160 3.41 -8.93 -1.30
N THR A 161 3.93 -7.88 -1.91
CA THR A 161 5.20 -7.96 -2.67
C THR A 161 6.41 -7.91 -1.74
N ALA A 162 6.47 -6.93 -0.85
CA ALA A 162 7.56 -6.75 0.11
C ALA A 162 7.28 -7.46 1.45
N GLY A 163 6.09 -7.25 2.04
CA GLY A 163 5.71 -7.88 3.30
C GLY A 163 5.09 -9.25 3.09
N LYS A 164 5.79 -10.35 3.42
CA LYS A 164 5.39 -11.75 3.19
C LYS A 164 5.40 -12.54 4.49
N ASN A 165 4.36 -12.33 5.31
CA ASN A 165 4.32 -12.89 6.66
C ASN A 165 3.45 -14.17 6.80
N LEU A 166 2.78 -14.62 5.71
CA LEU A 166 1.85 -15.76 5.75
C LEU A 166 2.47 -17.03 6.33
N ALA A 167 3.69 -17.39 5.92
CA ALA A 167 4.32 -18.61 6.40
C ALA A 167 4.61 -18.59 7.90
N ASN A 168 5.08 -17.44 8.42
CA ASN A 168 5.39 -17.27 9.83
C ASN A 168 4.13 -17.23 10.72
N LEU A 169 3.03 -16.70 10.17
CA LEU A 169 1.76 -16.53 10.89
C LEU A 169 0.76 -17.67 10.60
N LEU A 170 1.14 -18.66 9.79
CA LEU A 170 0.29 -19.79 9.42
C LEU A 170 -0.35 -20.51 10.63
N PRO A 171 0.35 -20.72 11.78
CA PRO A 171 -0.25 -21.34 12.96
C PRO A 171 -1.48 -20.61 13.50
N LEU A 172 -1.69 -19.35 13.15
CA LEU A 172 -2.88 -18.58 13.58
C LEU A 172 -4.11 -18.87 12.70
N LEU A 173 -3.93 -19.48 11.53
CA LEU A 173 -5.02 -19.94 10.67
C LEU A 173 -5.57 -21.32 11.13
N ASP A 174 -5.45 -21.62 12.43
CA ASP A 174 -6.01 -22.82 13.05
C ASP A 174 -6.79 -22.44 14.32
N ALA A 175 -7.54 -23.40 14.86
CA ALA A 175 -8.29 -23.22 16.09
C ALA A 175 -7.35 -22.98 17.31
N PRO A 176 -7.69 -22.08 18.20
CA PRO A 176 -8.90 -21.26 18.25
C PRO A 176 -8.78 -19.89 17.54
N TYR A 177 -7.66 -19.56 16.92
CA TYR A 177 -7.26 -18.21 16.54
C TYR A 177 -7.84 -17.74 15.20
N TYR A 178 -8.07 -18.66 14.23
CA TYR A 178 -8.49 -18.33 12.87
C TYR A 178 -9.69 -17.39 12.80
N SER A 179 -10.57 -17.40 13.80
CA SER A 179 -11.79 -16.58 13.81
C SER A 179 -11.52 -15.08 13.97
N ARG A 180 -10.28 -14.70 14.32
CA ARG A 180 -9.82 -13.33 14.44
C ARG A 180 -8.63 -13.00 13.51
N CYS A 181 -8.43 -13.81 12.46
CA CYS A 181 -7.44 -13.59 11.44
C CYS A 181 -8.09 -13.21 10.12
N LEU A 182 -7.47 -12.29 9.37
CA LEU A 182 -7.81 -11.94 8.00
C LEU A 182 -6.62 -12.25 7.10
N LEU A 183 -6.89 -12.55 5.81
CA LEU A 183 -5.86 -12.58 4.77
C LEU A 183 -5.90 -11.26 3.99
N VAL A 184 -4.76 -10.61 3.88
CA VAL A 184 -4.63 -9.31 3.21
C VAL A 184 -3.43 -9.28 2.28
N THR A 185 -3.47 -8.42 1.26
CA THR A 185 -2.34 -8.26 0.34
C THR A 185 -1.37 -7.20 0.80
N ASP A 186 -1.87 -6.14 1.44
CA ASP A 186 -1.10 -4.93 1.56
C ASP A 186 -0.64 -4.47 0.16
N ASP A 187 0.53 -3.88 -0.01
CA ASP A 187 1.05 -3.49 -1.32
C ASP A 187 1.41 -4.70 -2.18
N ARG A 188 0.78 -4.81 -3.36
CA ARG A 188 1.05 -5.86 -4.33
C ARG A 188 1.26 -5.29 -5.72
N HIS A 189 2.40 -5.63 -6.33
CA HIS A 189 2.77 -5.15 -7.65
C HIS A 189 1.80 -5.62 -8.74
N PRO A 190 1.51 -4.78 -9.75
CA PRO A 190 0.63 -5.14 -10.87
C PRO A 190 1.02 -6.44 -11.58
N GLY A 191 2.33 -6.66 -11.80
CA GLY A 191 2.85 -7.87 -12.41
C GLY A 191 2.57 -9.15 -11.62
N GLU A 192 2.60 -9.08 -10.28
CA GLU A 192 2.23 -10.22 -9.43
C GLU A 192 0.71 -10.45 -9.45
N LEU A 193 -0.09 -9.36 -9.46
CA LEU A 193 -1.55 -9.48 -9.60
C LEU A 193 -1.95 -10.18 -10.91
N ALA A 194 -1.32 -9.83 -12.01
CA ALA A 194 -1.60 -10.42 -13.31
C ALA A 194 -1.14 -11.88 -13.43
N ARG A 195 0.02 -12.23 -12.82
CA ARG A 195 0.62 -13.56 -12.91
C ARG A 195 0.04 -14.56 -11.92
N ASP A 196 -0.09 -14.14 -10.66
CA ASP A 196 -0.34 -15.04 -9.53
C ASP A 196 -1.78 -14.96 -9.02
N GLY A 197 -2.44 -13.84 -9.24
CA GLY A 197 -3.77 -13.52 -8.70
C GLY A 197 -3.74 -12.61 -7.48
N HIS A 198 -4.85 -12.54 -6.77
CA HIS A 198 -5.07 -11.65 -5.63
C HIS A 198 -5.23 -12.46 -4.32
N ILE A 199 -6.38 -12.39 -3.67
CA ILE A 199 -6.67 -13.15 -2.44
C ILE A 199 -6.74 -14.66 -2.71
N ASP A 200 -7.17 -15.09 -3.90
CA ASP A 200 -7.14 -16.50 -4.33
C ASP A 200 -5.73 -17.10 -4.25
N TYR A 201 -4.72 -16.32 -4.65
CA TYR A 201 -3.32 -16.72 -4.49
C TYR A 201 -2.94 -16.93 -3.03
N ILE A 202 -3.34 -16.02 -2.12
CA ILE A 202 -3.01 -16.13 -0.69
C ILE A 202 -3.69 -17.34 -0.07
N ILE A 203 -4.97 -17.58 -0.39
CA ILE A 203 -5.71 -18.78 0.07
C ILE A 203 -4.98 -20.05 -0.41
N ARG A 204 -4.67 -20.12 -1.72
CA ARG A 204 -3.95 -21.25 -2.32
C ARG A 204 -2.61 -21.51 -1.65
N LYS A 205 -1.83 -20.46 -1.41
CA LYS A 205 -0.56 -20.53 -0.71
C LYS A 205 -0.71 -21.01 0.72
N ALA A 206 -1.71 -20.50 1.47
CA ALA A 206 -2.00 -20.94 2.84
C ALA A 206 -2.34 -22.44 2.89
N ILE A 207 -3.21 -22.91 1.99
CA ILE A 207 -3.59 -24.33 1.89
C ILE A 207 -2.37 -25.22 1.57
N ARG A 208 -1.54 -24.81 0.61
CA ARG A 208 -0.31 -25.53 0.26
C ARG A 208 0.72 -25.59 1.40
N LEU A 209 0.71 -24.60 2.28
CA LEU A 209 1.52 -24.57 3.50
C LEU A 209 0.90 -25.38 4.66
N GLY A 210 -0.30 -25.94 4.49
CA GLY A 210 -0.96 -26.83 5.45
C GLY A 210 -2.12 -26.18 6.22
N ALA A 211 -2.57 -24.99 5.90
CA ALA A 211 -3.76 -24.42 6.50
C ALA A 211 -5.01 -25.24 6.15
N ASN A 212 -5.96 -25.33 7.11
CA ASN A 212 -7.29 -25.86 6.82
C ASN A 212 -7.99 -24.96 5.79
N PRO A 213 -8.43 -25.51 4.63
CA PRO A 213 -9.08 -24.72 3.59
C PRO A 213 -10.28 -23.90 4.11
N ALA A 214 -11.12 -24.47 4.96
CA ALA A 214 -12.29 -23.78 5.50
C ALA A 214 -11.89 -22.52 6.31
N TYR A 215 -10.79 -22.58 7.05
CA TYR A 215 -10.29 -21.44 7.83
C TYR A 215 -9.65 -20.39 6.94
N ALA A 216 -8.90 -20.79 5.89
CA ALA A 216 -8.31 -19.88 4.94
C ALA A 216 -9.37 -19.11 4.14
N TYR A 217 -10.39 -19.79 3.62
CA TYR A 217 -11.53 -19.13 2.96
C TYR A 217 -12.29 -18.20 3.91
N ARG A 218 -12.50 -18.63 5.15
CA ARG A 218 -13.19 -17.80 6.14
C ARG A 218 -12.38 -16.52 6.46
N ALA A 219 -11.06 -16.63 6.63
CA ALA A 219 -10.19 -15.49 6.88
C ALA A 219 -10.18 -14.50 5.70
N ALA A 220 -10.30 -15.00 4.47
CA ALA A 220 -10.32 -14.18 3.26
C ALA A 220 -11.69 -13.53 2.96
N SER A 221 -12.79 -13.98 3.58
CA SER A 221 -14.14 -13.53 3.25
C SER A 221 -14.94 -13.10 4.47
N TYR A 222 -15.47 -14.07 5.22
CA TYR A 222 -16.40 -13.81 6.33
C TYR A 222 -15.75 -12.99 7.45
N ASN A 223 -14.52 -13.32 7.84
CA ASN A 223 -13.84 -12.60 8.90
C ASN A 223 -13.57 -11.13 8.50
N ALA A 224 -13.17 -10.88 7.24
CA ALA A 224 -12.99 -9.53 6.73
C ALA A 224 -14.32 -8.75 6.78
N ALA A 225 -15.42 -9.36 6.33
CA ALA A 225 -16.73 -8.72 6.39
C ALA A 225 -17.18 -8.42 7.84
N VAL A 226 -16.91 -9.34 8.79
CA VAL A 226 -17.21 -9.14 10.22
C VAL A 226 -16.36 -8.00 10.80
N TYR A 227 -15.06 -8.02 10.55
CA TYR A 227 -14.16 -6.99 11.07
C TYR A 227 -14.55 -5.59 10.58
N PHE A 228 -14.77 -5.44 9.28
CA PHE A 228 -15.14 -4.16 8.67
C PHE A 228 -16.63 -3.82 8.77
N ASN A 229 -17.40 -4.59 9.57
CA ASN A 229 -18.84 -4.39 9.79
C ASN A 229 -19.66 -4.32 8.47
N LEU A 230 -19.31 -5.15 7.50
CA LEU A 230 -20.02 -5.28 6.22
C LEU A 230 -21.13 -6.33 6.33
N GLY A 231 -22.16 -6.04 7.06
CA GLY A 231 -23.17 -6.97 7.63
C GLY A 231 -23.96 -7.85 6.68
N SER A 232 -23.83 -7.71 5.36
CA SER A 232 -24.52 -8.55 4.38
C SER A 232 -23.58 -9.17 3.34
N ARG A 233 -22.32 -9.43 3.74
CA ARG A 233 -21.26 -9.93 2.88
C ARG A 233 -20.43 -11.03 3.53
N GLY A 234 -19.58 -11.68 2.73
CA GLY A 234 -18.61 -12.65 3.21
C GLY A 234 -19.12 -14.06 3.42
N ALA A 235 -20.42 -14.31 3.20
CA ALA A 235 -21.00 -15.64 3.29
C ALA A 235 -22.13 -15.81 2.25
N VAL A 236 -22.36 -17.06 1.84
CA VAL A 236 -23.52 -17.44 1.02
C VAL A 236 -24.64 -17.84 1.98
N CYS A 237 -25.51 -16.87 2.30
CA CYS A 237 -26.63 -17.12 3.18
C CYS A 237 -27.85 -16.23 2.83
N PRO A 238 -29.06 -16.57 3.27
CA PRO A 238 -30.27 -15.78 3.00
C PRO A 238 -30.13 -14.34 3.51
N GLY A 239 -30.52 -13.36 2.69
CA GLY A 239 -30.44 -11.93 3.00
C GLY A 239 -29.09 -11.28 2.75
N TYR A 240 -28.05 -12.05 2.37
CA TYR A 240 -26.75 -11.50 1.98
C TYR A 240 -26.72 -11.11 0.51
N GLN A 241 -25.88 -10.15 0.17
CA GLN A 241 -25.63 -9.76 -1.22
C GLN A 241 -25.06 -10.96 -1.98
N ALA A 242 -25.61 -11.24 -3.15
CA ALA A 242 -25.21 -12.37 -3.98
C ALA A 242 -23.87 -12.08 -4.71
N ASP A 243 -22.82 -11.92 -3.91
CA ASP A 243 -21.43 -11.87 -4.35
C ASP A 243 -20.82 -13.22 -3.98
N PHE A 244 -20.49 -14.05 -4.96
CA PHE A 244 -19.94 -15.37 -4.71
C PHE A 244 -19.05 -15.85 -5.85
N VAL A 245 -18.19 -16.80 -5.52
CA VAL A 245 -17.23 -17.42 -6.43
C VAL A 245 -17.58 -18.91 -6.55
N VAL A 246 -17.63 -19.42 -7.76
CA VAL A 246 -17.72 -20.85 -8.04
C VAL A 246 -16.28 -21.33 -8.30
N LEU A 247 -15.89 -22.40 -7.62
CA LEU A 247 -14.58 -23.00 -7.76
C LEU A 247 -14.70 -24.39 -8.40
N ASP A 248 -13.79 -24.71 -9.33
CA ASP A 248 -13.63 -26.07 -9.85
C ASP A 248 -12.93 -26.97 -8.85
N ASP A 249 -11.98 -26.40 -8.08
CA ASP A 249 -11.22 -27.11 -7.06
C ASP A 249 -10.98 -26.20 -5.85
N VAL A 250 -11.36 -26.67 -4.67
CA VAL A 250 -11.24 -25.91 -3.41
C VAL A 250 -9.83 -25.98 -2.79
N GLN A 251 -9.00 -26.97 -3.17
CA GLN A 251 -7.62 -27.07 -2.69
C GLN A 251 -6.68 -26.21 -3.53
N GLU A 252 -6.85 -26.24 -4.86
CA GLU A 252 -6.08 -25.42 -5.80
C GLU A 252 -6.65 -24.01 -5.98
N VAL A 253 -7.82 -23.73 -5.39
CA VAL A 253 -8.51 -22.41 -5.50
C VAL A 253 -8.71 -22.03 -6.97
N SER A 254 -9.19 -23.00 -7.77
CA SER A 254 -9.42 -22.78 -9.20
C SER A 254 -10.74 -22.04 -9.42
N VAL A 255 -10.65 -20.73 -9.69
CA VAL A 255 -11.83 -19.88 -9.90
C VAL A 255 -12.45 -20.19 -11.25
N HIS A 256 -13.66 -20.79 -11.25
CA HIS A 256 -14.45 -21.02 -12.46
C HIS A 256 -15.23 -19.77 -12.84
N SER A 257 -16.05 -19.22 -11.94
CA SER A 257 -16.86 -18.03 -12.24
C SER A 257 -17.05 -17.15 -11.01
N VAL A 258 -17.25 -15.86 -11.27
CA VAL A 258 -17.44 -14.82 -10.24
C VAL A 258 -18.75 -14.11 -10.49
N TYR A 259 -19.56 -14.00 -9.44
CA TYR A 259 -20.83 -13.30 -9.45
C TYR A 259 -20.79 -12.07 -8.54
N LYS A 260 -21.34 -10.96 -9.03
CA LYS A 260 -21.50 -9.70 -8.31
C LYS A 260 -22.97 -9.28 -8.34
N CYS A 261 -23.59 -9.11 -7.17
CA CYS A 261 -25.02 -8.82 -7.06
C CYS A 261 -25.89 -9.78 -7.89
N GLY A 262 -25.55 -11.08 -7.90
CA GLY A 262 -26.23 -12.12 -8.66
C GLY A 262 -25.96 -12.11 -10.17
N LYS A 263 -25.10 -11.23 -10.69
CA LYS A 263 -24.73 -11.16 -12.10
C LYS A 263 -23.37 -11.79 -12.31
N LEU A 264 -23.26 -12.65 -13.33
CA LEU A 264 -21.99 -13.20 -13.78
C LEU A 264 -21.09 -12.05 -14.30
N ILE A 265 -19.88 -11.95 -13.78
CA ILE A 265 -18.92 -10.89 -14.15
C ILE A 265 -17.62 -11.44 -14.73
N SER A 266 -17.31 -12.70 -14.45
CA SER A 266 -16.10 -13.36 -14.97
C SER A 266 -16.31 -14.88 -15.06
N THR A 267 -15.73 -15.51 -16.08
CA THR A 267 -15.70 -16.97 -16.28
C THR A 267 -14.31 -17.37 -16.74
N GLU A 268 -13.73 -18.42 -16.13
CA GLU A 268 -12.41 -18.98 -16.46
C GLU A 268 -11.31 -17.91 -16.59
N GLY A 269 -11.24 -17.00 -15.60
CA GLY A 269 -10.26 -15.91 -15.56
C GLY A 269 -10.49 -14.77 -16.53
N LYS A 270 -11.62 -14.77 -17.30
CA LYS A 270 -11.93 -13.74 -18.28
C LYS A 270 -13.16 -12.95 -17.87
N LEU A 271 -13.07 -11.63 -17.94
CA LEU A 271 -14.22 -10.75 -17.69
C LEU A 271 -15.30 -10.93 -18.74
N GLU A 272 -16.55 -10.95 -18.31
CA GLU A 272 -17.70 -10.89 -19.19
C GLU A 272 -17.68 -9.62 -20.04
N LYS A 273 -18.14 -9.70 -21.31
CA LYS A 273 -18.05 -8.62 -22.30
C LYS A 273 -18.56 -7.27 -21.79
N ASN A 274 -19.67 -7.27 -21.06
CA ASN A 274 -20.24 -6.02 -20.53
C ASN A 274 -19.38 -5.44 -19.38
N THR A 275 -18.80 -6.29 -18.54
CA THR A 275 -17.90 -5.89 -17.45
C THR A 275 -16.60 -5.32 -18.01
N ALA A 276 -15.99 -6.01 -18.98
CA ALA A 276 -14.80 -5.52 -19.67
C ALA A 276 -15.04 -4.16 -20.35
N LYS A 277 -16.18 -4.00 -21.06
CA LYS A 277 -16.55 -2.73 -21.69
C LYS A 277 -16.71 -1.59 -20.67
N LEU A 278 -17.28 -1.88 -19.49
CA LEU A 278 -17.43 -0.89 -18.42
C LEU A 278 -16.07 -0.45 -17.88
N LEU A 279 -15.16 -1.38 -17.65
CA LEU A 279 -13.83 -1.10 -17.10
C LEU A 279 -12.90 -0.40 -18.10
N ASN A 280 -13.07 -0.66 -19.40
CA ASN A 280 -12.26 -0.03 -20.44
C ASN A 280 -12.82 1.34 -20.91
N LYS A 281 -13.95 1.79 -20.35
CA LYS A 281 -14.52 3.08 -20.70
C LYS A 281 -13.68 4.22 -20.08
N GLN A 282 -13.19 5.15 -20.90
CA GLN A 282 -12.57 6.38 -20.40
C GLN A 282 -13.59 7.21 -19.61
N ASP A 283 -13.15 7.76 -18.49
CA ASP A 283 -13.97 8.62 -17.62
C ASP A 283 -13.62 10.09 -17.86
N HIS A 284 -14.25 10.67 -18.90
CA HIS A 284 -14.01 12.07 -19.28
C HIS A 284 -14.40 13.05 -18.14
N GLU A 285 -15.45 12.75 -17.37
CA GLU A 285 -15.89 13.60 -16.24
C GLU A 285 -14.81 13.65 -15.15
N LEU A 286 -14.18 12.51 -14.83
CA LEU A 286 -13.07 12.44 -13.87
C LEU A 286 -11.84 13.20 -14.39
N MET A 287 -11.51 13.05 -15.67
CA MET A 287 -10.36 13.75 -16.26
C MET A 287 -10.58 15.25 -16.33
N GLU A 288 -11.80 15.71 -16.64
CA GLU A 288 -12.17 17.12 -16.59
C GLU A 288 -12.06 17.67 -15.16
N LYS A 289 -12.58 16.95 -14.16
CA LYS A 289 -12.61 17.37 -12.76
C LYS A 289 -11.23 17.38 -12.10
N TYR A 290 -10.42 16.36 -12.34
CA TYR A 290 -9.19 16.11 -11.59
C TYR A 290 -7.91 16.18 -12.43
N GLY A 291 -7.98 16.02 -13.76
CA GLY A 291 -6.81 15.75 -14.61
C GLY A 291 -5.65 16.72 -14.42
N HIS A 292 -5.90 18.02 -14.40
CA HIS A 292 -4.86 19.03 -14.19
C HIS A 292 -4.13 18.89 -12.84
N LYS A 293 -4.87 18.55 -11.78
CA LYS A 293 -4.29 18.39 -10.42
C LYS A 293 -3.52 17.07 -10.29
N LEU A 294 -4.00 16.02 -10.97
CA LEU A 294 -3.39 14.70 -10.94
C LEU A 294 -2.07 14.67 -11.71
N THR A 295 -1.97 15.40 -12.84
CA THR A 295 -0.84 15.27 -13.77
C THR A 295 0.30 16.26 -13.55
N ASN A 296 0.20 17.16 -12.57
CA ASN A 296 1.22 18.18 -12.27
C ASN A 296 1.67 18.09 -10.81
N SER A 297 1.97 16.89 -10.35
CA SER A 297 2.30 16.62 -8.95
C SER A 297 3.78 16.59 -8.64
N VAL A 298 4.66 16.52 -9.66
CA VAL A 298 6.11 16.51 -9.45
C VAL A 298 6.67 17.92 -9.64
N LYS A 299 6.96 18.56 -8.52
CA LYS A 299 7.40 19.96 -8.43
C LYS A 299 8.75 20.06 -7.72
N THR A 300 9.75 19.37 -8.21
CA THR A 300 11.12 19.51 -7.68
C THR A 300 11.63 20.92 -7.92
N GLY A 301 12.44 21.45 -7.01
CA GLY A 301 13.28 22.60 -7.28
C GLY A 301 14.30 22.30 -8.39
N LYS A 302 15.12 23.29 -8.75
CA LYS A 302 16.25 23.08 -9.67
C LYS A 302 17.34 22.31 -8.94
N ILE A 303 17.49 21.03 -9.21
CA ILE A 303 18.50 20.16 -8.61
C ILE A 303 19.77 20.18 -9.46
N ARG A 304 20.95 20.32 -8.84
CA ARG A 304 22.29 20.37 -9.42
C ARG A 304 23.20 19.34 -8.77
N LEU A 305 24.39 19.14 -9.31
CA LEU A 305 25.39 18.24 -8.74
C LEU A 305 25.78 18.63 -7.30
N GLU A 306 25.83 19.93 -7.00
CA GLU A 306 26.12 20.43 -5.66
C GLU A 306 25.06 20.04 -4.61
N ASP A 307 23.80 19.87 -5.02
CA ASP A 307 22.67 19.53 -4.12
C ASP A 307 22.70 18.05 -3.73
N ILE A 308 23.28 17.19 -4.56
CA ILE A 308 23.46 15.75 -4.30
C ILE A 308 24.85 15.41 -3.77
N ALA A 309 25.71 16.41 -3.52
CA ALA A 309 26.99 16.22 -2.87
C ALA A 309 26.83 15.88 -1.39
N LEU A 310 27.83 15.20 -0.82
CA LEU A 310 27.84 14.92 0.61
C LEU A 310 27.90 16.23 1.40
N LYS A 311 27.00 16.35 2.39
CA LYS A 311 26.94 17.53 3.28
C LYS A 311 27.87 17.40 4.51
N LYS A 312 28.30 16.18 4.81
CA LYS A 312 29.21 15.82 5.90
C LYS A 312 30.43 15.08 5.36
N LYS A 313 31.43 14.86 6.24
CA LYS A 313 32.63 14.07 5.89
C LYS A 313 32.30 12.61 5.59
N ALA A 314 31.23 12.09 6.20
CA ALA A 314 30.65 10.77 5.92
C ALA A 314 29.14 10.82 6.19
N GLU A 315 28.40 9.97 5.52
CA GLU A 315 26.95 9.81 5.67
C GLU A 315 26.62 8.34 5.99
N LYS A 316 25.43 8.12 6.58
CA LYS A 316 24.92 6.80 6.97
C LYS A 316 24.82 5.84 5.80
N ILE A 317 25.07 4.56 6.08
CA ILE A 317 24.78 3.44 5.18
C ILE A 317 23.54 2.73 5.70
N ILE A 318 22.49 2.72 4.90
CA ILE A 318 21.24 2.00 5.15
C ILE A 318 21.37 0.62 4.51
N GLY A 319 21.39 -0.45 5.32
CA GLY A 319 21.41 -1.83 4.82
C GLY A 319 20.01 -2.33 4.49
N LEU A 320 19.81 -2.86 3.30
CA LEU A 320 18.58 -3.56 2.91
C LEU A 320 18.63 -5.00 3.41
N VAL A 321 17.51 -5.48 3.94
CA VAL A 321 17.32 -6.88 4.36
C VAL A 321 16.41 -7.56 3.35
N ASP A 322 16.92 -8.61 2.71
CA ASP A 322 16.18 -9.29 1.65
C ASP A 322 14.87 -9.88 2.17
N GLY A 323 13.77 -9.58 1.47
CA GLY A 323 12.41 -10.04 1.82
C GLY A 323 11.76 -9.34 3.01
N GLU A 324 12.38 -8.29 3.57
CA GLU A 324 11.86 -7.55 4.72
C GLU A 324 11.72 -6.05 4.41
N LEU A 325 10.83 -5.37 5.15
CA LEU A 325 10.72 -3.91 5.12
C LEU A 325 11.69 -3.23 6.11
N LEU A 326 12.29 -4.01 7.01
CA LEU A 326 13.27 -3.51 7.97
C LEU A 326 14.59 -3.20 7.30
N THR A 327 15.28 -2.19 7.83
CA THR A 327 16.64 -1.81 7.43
C THR A 327 17.61 -1.92 8.58
N THR A 328 18.92 -2.00 8.27
CA THR A 328 19.99 -2.04 9.26
C THR A 328 20.86 -0.79 9.18
N ASP A 329 21.50 -0.42 10.29
CA ASP A 329 22.56 0.60 10.32
C ASP A 329 23.90 -0.09 10.04
N GLU A 330 24.45 0.12 8.84
CA GLU A 330 25.73 -0.44 8.37
C GLU A 330 26.92 0.50 8.63
N GLY A 331 26.70 1.55 9.43
CA GLY A 331 27.71 2.56 9.77
C GLY A 331 27.72 3.74 8.79
N GLU A 332 28.91 4.25 8.50
CA GLU A 332 29.08 5.48 7.70
C GLU A 332 30.16 5.32 6.63
N THR A 333 30.02 6.03 5.52
CA THR A 333 31.03 6.12 4.46
C THR A 333 31.05 7.50 3.81
N ALA A 334 32.19 7.82 3.17
CA ALA A 334 32.35 9.06 2.40
C ALA A 334 32.28 8.83 0.88
N GLN A 335 32.11 7.60 0.43
CA GLN A 335 32.19 7.28 -1.00
C GLN A 335 31.38 6.05 -1.39
N ILE A 336 31.01 6.01 -2.66
CA ILE A 336 30.44 4.84 -3.30
C ILE A 336 31.49 3.74 -3.37
N ASP A 337 31.07 2.49 -3.07
CA ASP A 337 31.91 1.29 -3.24
C ASP A 337 31.05 0.16 -3.82
N VAL A 338 31.02 0.10 -5.16
CA VAL A 338 30.25 -0.92 -5.89
C VAL A 338 30.71 -2.35 -5.59
N SER A 339 32.00 -2.54 -5.22
CA SER A 339 32.54 -3.86 -4.88
C SER A 339 31.92 -4.42 -3.59
N ARG A 340 31.55 -3.54 -2.67
CA ARG A 340 30.86 -3.84 -1.41
C ARG A 340 29.36 -3.61 -1.46
N ASP A 341 28.83 -3.33 -2.67
CA ASP A 341 27.43 -2.97 -2.91
C ASP A 341 26.97 -1.75 -2.10
N ILE A 342 27.84 -0.73 -1.98
CA ILE A 342 27.52 0.55 -1.34
C ILE A 342 27.31 1.60 -2.42
N LEU A 343 26.06 2.06 -2.55
CA LEU A 343 25.65 3.03 -3.56
C LEU A 343 25.24 4.34 -2.89
N LYS A 344 25.34 5.46 -3.61
CA LYS A 344 24.75 6.72 -3.14
C LYS A 344 23.22 6.65 -3.24
N LEU A 345 22.56 7.11 -2.17
CA LEU A 345 21.13 7.24 -2.08
C LEU A 345 20.76 8.71 -1.93
N CYS A 346 19.86 9.22 -2.74
CA CYS A 346 19.31 10.57 -2.59
C CYS A 346 17.80 10.52 -2.52
N VAL A 347 17.23 11.36 -1.64
CA VAL A 347 15.79 11.62 -1.56
C VAL A 347 15.57 13.09 -1.89
N VAL A 348 14.77 13.36 -2.95
CA VAL A 348 14.54 14.72 -3.46
C VAL A 348 13.09 15.11 -3.22
N GLU A 349 12.88 16.19 -2.49
CA GLU A 349 11.56 16.77 -2.28
C GLU A 349 10.92 17.12 -3.63
N ARG A 350 9.64 16.72 -3.82
CA ARG A 350 8.92 16.92 -5.07
C ARG A 350 7.56 17.60 -4.98
N HIS A 351 7.20 18.11 -3.83
CA HIS A 351 5.85 18.65 -3.58
C HIS A 351 5.79 20.17 -3.60
N HIS A 352 6.85 20.85 -3.09
CA HIS A 352 6.82 22.26 -2.71
C HIS A 352 7.91 23.12 -3.37
N HIS A 353 8.66 22.61 -4.35
CA HIS A 353 9.78 23.31 -5.02
C HIS A 353 10.90 23.75 -4.06
N THR A 354 11.09 23.07 -2.94
CA THR A 354 12.08 23.47 -1.93
C THR A 354 13.52 23.29 -2.42
N GLY A 355 13.75 22.35 -3.33
CA GLY A 355 15.09 21.93 -3.73
C GLY A 355 15.83 21.14 -2.65
N HIS A 356 15.14 20.70 -1.60
CA HIS A 356 15.75 19.89 -0.55
C HIS A 356 16.14 18.52 -1.06
N VAL A 357 17.36 18.11 -0.74
CA VAL A 357 17.89 16.78 -1.03
C VAL A 357 18.51 16.20 0.24
N GLY A 358 18.01 15.03 0.64
CA GLY A 358 18.67 14.15 1.61
C GLY A 358 19.66 13.25 0.88
N VAL A 359 20.88 13.09 1.43
CA VAL A 359 21.93 12.22 0.88
C VAL A 359 22.36 11.21 1.93
N ALA A 360 22.46 9.95 1.52
CA ALA A 360 22.94 8.84 2.34
C ALA A 360 23.57 7.79 1.41
N PHE A 361 23.85 6.61 1.95
CA PHE A 361 24.28 5.45 1.16
C PHE A 361 23.32 4.29 1.44
N VAL A 362 23.21 3.38 0.46
CA VAL A 362 22.45 2.13 0.58
C VAL A 362 23.35 0.96 0.25
N LYS A 363 23.19 -0.13 1.01
CA LYS A 363 23.89 -1.40 0.79
C LYS A 363 22.87 -2.53 0.57
N GLY A 364 23.18 -3.46 -0.32
CA GLY A 364 22.29 -4.59 -0.64
C GLY A 364 21.36 -4.33 -1.83
N TYR A 365 21.62 -3.29 -2.63
CA TYR A 365 20.78 -2.93 -3.78
C TYR A 365 21.12 -3.72 -5.06
N GLY A 366 22.37 -4.18 -5.19
CA GLY A 366 22.84 -5.03 -6.29
C GLY A 366 23.16 -4.32 -7.60
N LEU A 367 23.04 -2.99 -7.70
CA LEU A 367 23.31 -2.23 -8.93
C LEU A 367 24.81 -2.12 -9.20
N ARG A 368 25.26 -2.53 -10.39
CA ARG A 368 26.67 -2.53 -10.78
C ARG A 368 27.09 -1.25 -11.54
N LYS A 369 26.18 -0.60 -12.23
CA LYS A 369 26.46 0.60 -13.02
C LYS A 369 25.16 1.37 -13.30
N GLY A 370 25.22 2.71 -13.21
CA GLY A 370 24.09 3.57 -13.50
C GLY A 370 23.32 4.03 -12.26
N ALA A 371 22.06 4.40 -12.44
CA ALA A 371 21.16 4.81 -11.39
C ALA A 371 19.74 4.29 -11.63
N VAL A 372 19.00 4.03 -10.54
CA VAL A 372 17.57 3.69 -10.56
C VAL A 372 16.86 4.73 -9.71
N ALA A 373 15.80 5.33 -10.24
CA ALA A 373 14.99 6.31 -9.53
C ALA A 373 13.50 6.01 -9.63
N THR A 374 12.75 6.37 -8.59
CA THR A 374 11.29 6.24 -8.56
C THR A 374 10.64 7.38 -7.77
N SER A 375 9.41 7.70 -8.13
CA SER A 375 8.52 8.56 -7.34
C SER A 375 7.53 7.79 -6.46
N ILE A 376 7.59 6.45 -6.48
CA ILE A 376 6.90 5.59 -5.51
C ILE A 376 7.89 5.28 -4.40
N ALA A 377 7.77 6.02 -3.29
CA ALA A 377 8.71 5.92 -2.16
C ALA A 377 7.96 6.21 -0.86
N HIS A 378 7.50 5.16 -0.22
CA HIS A 378 6.74 5.22 1.04
C HIS A 378 7.51 5.99 2.14
N ASP A 379 6.81 6.83 2.91
CA ASP A 379 5.36 7.11 2.80
C ASP A 379 5.07 8.42 2.06
N SER A 380 6.01 9.37 2.06
CA SER A 380 5.82 10.74 1.52
C SER A 380 5.93 10.82 0.00
N HIS A 381 6.37 9.74 -0.66
CA HIS A 381 6.52 9.64 -2.11
C HIS A 381 7.36 10.77 -2.74
N ASN A 382 8.42 11.16 -2.05
CA ASN A 382 9.48 11.98 -2.64
C ASN A 382 10.26 11.15 -3.68
N ILE A 383 11.01 11.79 -4.59
CA ILE A 383 11.85 11.05 -5.52
C ILE A 383 12.98 10.40 -4.73
N ILE A 384 13.09 9.07 -4.82
CA ILE A 384 14.23 8.32 -4.31
C ILE A 384 15.08 7.83 -5.47
N VAL A 385 16.41 7.95 -5.35
CA VAL A 385 17.33 7.47 -6.36
C VAL A 385 18.56 6.84 -5.73
N ALA A 386 18.92 5.64 -6.21
CA ALA A 386 20.15 4.95 -5.87
C ALA A 386 21.06 4.86 -7.11
N GLY A 387 22.36 5.14 -6.96
CA GLY A 387 23.24 5.12 -8.12
C GLY A 387 24.71 4.95 -7.80
N THR A 388 25.45 4.58 -8.84
CA THR A 388 26.88 4.31 -8.81
C THR A 388 27.76 5.54 -9.13
N ASN A 389 27.14 6.63 -9.58
CA ASN A 389 27.80 7.90 -9.90
C ASN A 389 26.78 9.06 -9.91
N ASP A 390 27.28 10.28 -9.70
CA ASP A 390 26.45 11.46 -9.54
C ASP A 390 25.77 11.93 -10.85
N ASP A 391 26.42 11.73 -12.01
CA ASP A 391 25.87 12.15 -13.30
C ASP A 391 24.60 11.34 -13.64
N ASP A 392 24.64 10.03 -13.50
CA ASP A 392 23.47 9.16 -13.74
C ASP A 392 22.36 9.41 -12.72
N ILE A 393 22.72 9.66 -11.43
CA ILE A 393 21.76 10.04 -10.38
C ILE A 393 21.03 11.35 -10.78
N LEU A 394 21.77 12.40 -11.10
CA LEU A 394 21.19 13.69 -11.49
C LEU A 394 20.34 13.59 -12.74
N TYR A 395 20.80 12.82 -13.73
CA TYR A 395 20.04 12.58 -14.95
C TYR A 395 18.71 11.86 -14.67
N ALA A 396 18.72 10.86 -13.78
CA ALA A 396 17.51 10.12 -13.37
C ALA A 396 16.50 11.04 -12.66
N ILE A 397 16.95 11.92 -11.76
CA ILE A 397 16.11 12.92 -11.09
C ILE A 397 15.43 13.83 -12.13
N HIS A 398 16.20 14.40 -13.05
CA HIS A 398 15.66 15.28 -14.10
C HIS A 398 14.71 14.54 -15.04
N ARG A 399 14.97 13.26 -15.31
CA ARG A 399 14.08 12.45 -16.15
C ARG A 399 12.73 12.22 -15.48
N LEU A 400 12.70 11.85 -14.19
CA LEU A 400 11.46 11.71 -13.44
C LEU A 400 10.66 13.01 -13.33
N HIS A 401 11.33 14.14 -13.14
CA HIS A 401 10.66 15.44 -13.19
C HIS A 401 9.96 15.66 -14.54
N LYS A 402 10.65 15.36 -15.66
CA LYS A 402 10.08 15.50 -17.00
C LYS A 402 8.91 14.55 -17.27
N LEU A 403 8.97 13.32 -16.72
CA LEU A 403 7.89 12.32 -16.82
C LEU A 403 6.70 12.66 -15.92
N GLN A 404 6.84 13.60 -14.98
CA GLN A 404 5.88 13.88 -13.92
C GLN A 404 5.65 12.67 -12.98
N GLY A 405 6.71 11.91 -12.74
CA GLY A 405 6.77 10.74 -11.91
C GLY A 405 6.87 9.42 -12.67
N GLY A 406 7.25 8.38 -11.97
CA GLY A 406 7.45 7.07 -12.54
C GLY A 406 8.63 6.30 -11.96
N MET A 407 9.15 5.42 -12.78
CA MET A 407 10.40 4.68 -12.55
C MET A 407 11.32 4.89 -13.72
N VAL A 408 12.63 5.01 -13.48
CA VAL A 408 13.62 5.17 -14.54
C VAL A 408 14.92 4.46 -14.18
N VAL A 409 15.47 3.77 -15.16
CA VAL A 409 16.80 3.16 -15.10
C VAL A 409 17.71 3.93 -16.09
N VAL A 410 18.82 4.46 -15.57
CA VAL A 410 19.80 5.26 -16.33
C VAL A 410 21.16 4.59 -16.30
N LYS A 411 21.88 4.66 -17.41
CA LYS A 411 23.26 4.21 -17.52
C LYS A 411 24.02 5.04 -18.55
N ASP A 412 25.21 5.52 -18.16
CA ASP A 412 26.09 6.31 -19.04
C ASP A 412 25.37 7.55 -19.66
N GLY A 413 24.55 8.26 -18.86
CA GLY A 413 23.79 9.43 -19.28
C GLY A 413 22.64 9.13 -20.24
N LYS A 414 22.17 7.89 -20.31
CA LYS A 414 21.05 7.47 -21.18
C LYS A 414 20.02 6.68 -20.39
N VAL A 415 18.75 6.89 -20.74
CA VAL A 415 17.66 6.04 -20.25
C VAL A 415 17.82 4.64 -20.85
N VAL A 416 17.83 3.64 -19.99
CA VAL A 416 17.80 2.21 -20.36
C VAL A 416 16.36 1.74 -20.45
N GLU A 417 15.56 2.07 -19.40
CA GLU A 417 14.15 1.71 -19.30
C GLU A 417 13.43 2.78 -18.47
N GLU A 418 12.15 3.01 -18.76
CA GLU A 418 11.32 3.92 -17.98
C GLU A 418 9.84 3.56 -18.03
N LEU A 419 9.15 3.80 -16.90
CA LEU A 419 7.71 3.73 -16.78
C LEU A 419 7.19 5.08 -16.28
N ALA A 420 6.39 5.77 -17.08
CA ALA A 420 5.77 7.03 -16.66
C ALA A 420 4.52 6.76 -15.81
N LEU A 421 4.44 7.44 -14.66
CA LEU A 421 3.29 7.41 -13.74
C LEU A 421 2.73 8.82 -13.53
N PRO A 422 2.10 9.42 -14.55
CA PRO A 422 1.74 10.84 -14.51
C PRO A 422 0.59 11.17 -13.56
N ILE A 423 -0.15 10.17 -13.09
CA ILE A 423 -1.26 10.37 -12.15
C ILE A 423 -0.67 10.41 -10.74
N ALA A 424 -0.53 11.58 -10.18
CA ALA A 424 0.08 11.86 -8.86
C ALA A 424 1.55 11.39 -8.72
N GLY A 425 2.23 11.05 -9.82
CA GLY A 425 3.53 10.38 -9.79
C GLY A 425 3.47 8.93 -9.27
N LEU A 426 2.29 8.32 -9.20
CA LEU A 426 2.03 7.03 -8.56
C LEU A 426 1.34 6.03 -9.49
N MET A 427 0.56 6.50 -10.45
CA MET A 427 -0.31 5.66 -11.27
C MET A 427 -0.26 6.07 -12.74
N CYS A 428 -0.60 5.14 -13.62
CA CYS A 428 -0.86 5.38 -15.04
C CYS A 428 -2.24 4.84 -15.44
N ASP A 429 -2.62 5.08 -16.68
CA ASP A 429 -3.85 4.55 -17.30
C ASP A 429 -3.58 3.37 -18.26
N MET A 430 -2.35 2.87 -18.26
CA MET A 430 -1.93 1.70 -19.04
C MET A 430 -2.63 0.43 -18.55
N GLN A 431 -2.74 -0.56 -19.42
CA GLN A 431 -3.16 -1.92 -19.02
C GLN A 431 -2.12 -2.52 -18.07
N VAL A 432 -2.57 -3.42 -17.16
CA VAL A 432 -1.66 -4.03 -16.17
C VAL A 432 -0.52 -4.78 -16.84
N GLU A 433 -0.80 -5.45 -17.96
CA GLU A 433 0.17 -6.23 -18.75
C GLU A 433 1.21 -5.33 -19.45
N GLU A 434 0.89 -4.05 -19.72
CA GLU A 434 1.80 -3.09 -20.32
C GLU A 434 2.69 -2.40 -19.27
N ALA A 435 2.25 -2.41 -18.01
CA ALA A 435 2.95 -1.77 -16.90
C ALA A 435 3.91 -2.72 -16.14
N GLN A 436 4.07 -3.97 -16.64
CA GLN A 436 4.92 -5.01 -16.02
C GLN A 436 6.42 -4.80 -16.27
#